data_98a5bab16d0dbc446dbe55fb3ececfac
#
_entry.id   98a5bab16d0dbc446dbe55fb3ececfac
#
_cell.length_a   1.000
_cell.length_b   1.000
_cell.length_c   1.000
_cell.angle_alpha   90.00
_cell.angle_beta   90.00
_cell.angle_gamma   90.00
#
_symmetry.space_group_name_H-M   'P 1'
#
loop_
_entity.id
_entity.type
_entity.pdbx_description
1 polymer ?
#
loop_
_entity_poly.entity_id
_entity_poly.type
_entity_poly.pdbx_seq_one_letter_code
_entity_poly.pdbx_strand_id
1 'polypeptide(L)'
;MRIAHASVLAGLLMANACAVAISTSADNISRLERASAAKPESEAAQRTLGIAYFQANRFAEARAALDRAAAMDPRDGVVALYRGLTAEAENDVLGARSAYEAYLLYGTTRDVKAQIAERLVIIARKENELAAKEAIAREQQLARVPGSPRTVAVLPFKFTGRDTSLAPLERGFAELVATDLSRSAQLTVVERERIQALLDEITLQQTVGVEAGTGVRAGRLLQAGRIVGGTISQLDSNQLRADAFVTNVQTTATEGRGANDQEALDQLFTLEKNIVLRLFTDLGVVLTTAERNSIEQRPTRSLAAFLAYSRGLELQDEGLFDAASRSFDAAVRLDPTFSAAQQRSRDAKSAAAGARVSVRSVQSRLRGTREGAFVAAATQGGVSATNAGGGGEAFAIADGLNPSVAGGATSGSGVTPTQPQKDPSAGTGGDNVSTKTVTVTVVIHHP
;
A
#
# COMPACT_ATOMS: atom_id res chain seq x y z
N MET A 1 -38.11 48.56 7.25
CA MET A 1 -37.16 48.77 6.18
C MET A 1 -35.74 48.98 6.74
N ARG A 2 -35.19 48.03 7.53
CA ARG A 2 -33.87 48.14 8.19
C ARG A 2 -33.09 46.81 8.34
N ILE A 3 -33.35 45.81 7.51
CA ILE A 3 -32.71 44.48 7.60
C ILE A 3 -31.84 44.15 6.37
N ALA A 4 -31.83 44.93 5.32
CA ALA A 4 -31.15 44.65 4.06
C ALA A 4 -29.68 45.10 3.99
N HIS A 5 -29.14 45.84 4.96
CA HIS A 5 -27.78 46.40 4.88
C HIS A 5 -26.70 45.64 5.66
N ALA A 6 -27.08 44.75 6.58
CA ALA A 6 -26.11 43.97 7.36
C ALA A 6 -25.52 42.78 6.61
N SER A 7 -26.28 42.20 5.67
CA SER A 7 -25.82 41.01 4.92
C SER A 7 -24.80 41.32 3.81
N VAL A 8 -24.82 42.52 3.27
CA VAL A 8 -23.87 42.95 2.23
C VAL A 8 -22.49 43.25 2.81
N LEU A 9 -22.44 43.77 4.07
CA LEU A 9 -21.15 44.06 4.72
C LEU A 9 -20.38 42.83 5.15
N ALA A 10 -21.10 41.77 5.56
CA ALA A 10 -20.47 40.48 5.91
C ALA A 10 -19.90 39.74 4.69
N GLY A 11 -20.57 39.83 3.54
CA GLY A 11 -20.09 39.27 2.27
C GLY A 11 -18.82 39.93 1.75
N LEU A 12 -18.71 41.25 1.90
CA LEU A 12 -17.53 42.01 1.46
C LEU A 12 -16.31 41.73 2.34
N LEU A 13 -16.47 41.49 3.64
CA LEU A 13 -15.38 41.16 4.56
C LEU A 13 -14.84 39.75 4.30
N MET A 14 -15.68 38.80 3.92
CA MET A 14 -15.22 37.43 3.59
C MET A 14 -14.51 37.38 2.23
N ALA A 15 -14.96 38.15 1.24
CA ALA A 15 -14.31 38.24 -0.06
C ALA A 15 -12.93 38.91 0.03
N ASN A 16 -12.75 39.91 0.88
CA ASN A 16 -11.47 40.55 1.11
C ASN A 16 -10.47 39.63 1.87
N ALA A 17 -10.92 38.81 2.81
CA ALA A 17 -10.04 37.85 3.53
C ALA A 17 -9.50 36.77 2.59
N CYS A 18 -10.33 36.26 1.66
CA CYS A 18 -9.84 35.31 0.66
C CYS A 18 -8.91 35.99 -0.37
N ALA A 19 -9.19 37.22 -0.80
CA ALA A 19 -8.34 37.95 -1.73
C ALA A 19 -6.95 38.26 -1.13
N VAL A 20 -6.88 38.63 0.16
CA VAL A 20 -5.63 38.87 0.88
C VAL A 20 -4.83 37.61 1.04
N ALA A 21 -5.45 36.45 1.35
CA ALA A 21 -4.75 35.17 1.46
C ALA A 21 -4.19 34.69 0.11
N ILE A 22 -4.88 34.93 -0.99
CA ILE A 22 -4.41 34.59 -2.35
C ILE A 22 -3.26 35.48 -2.77
N SER A 23 -3.35 36.80 -2.51
CA SER A 23 -2.27 37.75 -2.85
C SER A 23 -0.98 37.48 -2.06
N THR A 24 -1.06 37.18 -0.77
CA THR A 24 0.10 36.83 0.05
C THR A 24 0.79 35.55 -0.41
N SER A 25 0.05 34.55 -0.90
CA SER A 25 0.62 33.33 -1.46
C SER A 25 1.36 33.60 -2.79
N ALA A 26 0.79 34.39 -3.69
CA ALA A 26 1.40 34.76 -4.96
C ALA A 26 2.68 35.60 -4.77
N ASP A 27 2.65 36.59 -3.86
CA ASP A 27 3.81 37.42 -3.53
C ASP A 27 4.94 36.59 -2.92
N ASN A 28 4.62 35.60 -2.07
CA ASN A 28 5.59 34.66 -1.53
C ASN A 28 6.27 33.85 -2.62
N ILE A 29 5.49 33.25 -3.53
CA ILE A 29 6.01 32.48 -4.66
C ILE A 29 6.92 33.35 -5.52
N SER A 30 6.48 34.55 -5.93
CA SER A 30 7.27 35.46 -6.75
C SER A 30 8.61 35.84 -6.10
N ARG A 31 8.64 35.95 -4.77
CA ARG A 31 9.86 36.18 -4.01
C ARG A 31 10.79 34.97 -4.03
N LEU A 32 10.23 33.75 -3.84
CA LEU A 32 10.97 32.50 -3.88
C LEU A 32 11.52 32.19 -5.28
N GLU A 33 10.76 32.53 -6.33
CA GLU A 33 11.21 32.44 -7.73
C GLU A 33 12.45 33.32 -7.96
N ARG A 34 12.41 34.59 -7.51
CA ARG A 34 13.57 35.50 -7.60
C ARG A 34 14.77 35.01 -6.79
N ALA A 35 14.53 34.47 -5.60
CA ALA A 35 15.57 33.90 -4.75
C ALA A 35 16.23 32.67 -5.40
N SER A 36 15.43 31.80 -6.00
CA SER A 36 15.89 30.62 -6.74
C SER A 36 16.65 31.01 -8.01
N ALA A 37 16.17 32.01 -8.75
CA ALA A 37 16.88 32.54 -9.93
C ALA A 37 18.21 33.16 -9.59
N ALA A 38 18.32 33.82 -8.44
CA ALA A 38 19.58 34.38 -7.96
C ALA A 38 20.60 33.33 -7.50
N LYS A 39 20.14 32.12 -7.13
CA LYS A 39 20.98 31.02 -6.64
C LYS A 39 20.51 29.70 -7.24
N PRO A 40 20.67 29.47 -8.56
CA PRO A 40 20.11 28.32 -9.25
C PRO A 40 20.69 26.98 -8.74
N GLU A 41 21.93 26.98 -8.27
CA GLU A 41 22.63 25.81 -7.71
C GLU A 41 22.38 25.62 -6.20
N SER A 42 21.39 26.29 -5.62
CA SER A 42 21.04 26.11 -4.21
C SER A 42 19.92 25.08 -4.09
N GLU A 43 20.25 23.89 -3.60
CA GLU A 43 19.29 22.83 -3.27
C GLU A 43 18.17 23.41 -2.37
N ALA A 44 18.53 24.11 -1.28
CA ALA A 44 17.59 24.68 -0.34
C ALA A 44 16.61 25.68 -0.98
N ALA A 45 17.07 26.47 -1.97
CA ALA A 45 16.20 27.40 -2.71
C ALA A 45 15.23 26.64 -3.60
N GLN A 46 15.68 25.63 -4.32
CA GLN A 46 14.84 24.77 -5.18
C GLN A 46 13.82 23.97 -4.34
N ARG A 47 14.24 23.35 -3.21
CA ARG A 47 13.37 22.67 -2.27
C ARG A 47 12.26 23.59 -1.76
N THR A 48 12.62 24.77 -1.26
CA THR A 48 11.67 25.73 -0.69
C THR A 48 10.67 26.20 -1.75
N LEU A 49 11.12 26.49 -2.96
CA LEU A 49 10.27 26.88 -4.08
C LEU A 49 9.34 25.73 -4.50
N GLY A 50 9.84 24.51 -4.59
CA GLY A 50 9.06 23.33 -4.93
C GLY A 50 7.95 23.05 -3.92
N ILE A 51 8.25 23.16 -2.61
CA ILE A 51 7.25 23.03 -1.55
C ILE A 51 6.18 24.13 -1.66
N ALA A 52 6.57 25.38 -1.93
CA ALA A 52 5.64 26.49 -2.09
C ALA A 52 4.72 26.29 -3.30
N TYR A 53 5.23 25.83 -4.44
CA TYR A 53 4.44 25.47 -5.61
C TYR A 53 3.45 24.33 -5.30
N PHE A 54 3.89 23.26 -4.62
CA PHE A 54 3.02 22.18 -4.20
C PHE A 54 1.84 22.69 -3.35
N GLN A 55 2.11 23.54 -2.38
CA GLN A 55 1.08 24.14 -1.51
C GLN A 55 0.11 25.04 -2.25
N ALA A 56 0.54 25.64 -3.36
CA ALA A 56 -0.29 26.43 -4.27
C ALA A 56 -1.00 25.55 -5.33
N ASN A 57 -0.92 24.23 -5.26
CA ASN A 57 -1.42 23.25 -6.24
C ASN A 57 -0.83 23.44 -7.65
N ARG A 58 0.35 24.08 -7.76
CA ARG A 58 1.12 24.22 -9.00
C ARG A 58 2.04 23.01 -9.14
N PHE A 59 1.47 21.80 -9.40
CA PHE A 59 2.19 20.53 -9.29
C PHE A 59 3.29 20.37 -10.34
N ALA A 60 3.07 20.83 -11.57
CA ALA A 60 4.09 20.76 -12.63
C ALA A 60 5.35 21.59 -12.28
N GLU A 61 5.15 22.80 -11.75
CA GLU A 61 6.26 23.64 -11.33
C GLU A 61 6.89 23.12 -10.03
N ALA A 62 6.11 22.52 -9.12
CA ALA A 62 6.61 21.85 -7.94
C ALA A 62 7.53 20.69 -8.33
N ARG A 63 7.10 19.83 -9.26
CA ARG A 63 7.91 18.74 -9.81
C ARG A 63 9.24 19.26 -10.35
N ALA A 64 9.21 20.25 -11.22
CA ALA A 64 10.42 20.80 -11.85
C ALA A 64 11.42 21.37 -10.82
N ALA A 65 10.94 22.05 -9.79
CA ALA A 65 11.81 22.58 -8.74
C ALA A 65 12.35 21.48 -7.81
N LEU A 66 11.50 20.52 -7.41
CA LEU A 66 11.88 19.40 -6.55
C LEU A 66 12.85 18.43 -7.26
N ASP A 67 12.69 18.23 -8.58
CA ASP A 67 13.63 17.39 -9.36
C ASP A 67 15.00 18.05 -9.46
N ARG A 68 15.07 19.39 -9.60
CA ARG A 68 16.35 20.10 -9.51
C ARG A 68 16.97 19.97 -8.12
N ALA A 69 16.19 20.10 -7.05
CA ALA A 69 16.68 19.90 -5.68
C ALA A 69 17.20 18.46 -5.49
N ALA A 70 16.48 17.46 -5.94
CA ALA A 70 16.88 16.05 -5.84
C ALA A 70 18.14 15.73 -6.67
N ALA A 71 18.37 16.42 -7.78
CA ALA A 71 19.60 16.28 -8.57
C ALA A 71 20.82 16.82 -7.81
N MET A 72 20.65 17.84 -6.97
CA MET A 72 21.71 18.43 -6.15
C MET A 72 21.97 17.63 -4.87
N ASP A 73 20.91 17.23 -4.16
CA ASP A 73 20.99 16.34 -2.99
C ASP A 73 19.95 15.21 -3.09
N PRO A 74 20.35 14.04 -3.61
CA PRO A 74 19.48 12.88 -3.70
C PRO A 74 19.07 12.27 -2.34
N ARG A 75 19.70 12.72 -1.24
CA ARG A 75 19.44 12.21 0.11
C ARG A 75 18.57 13.14 0.96
N ASP A 76 18.08 14.23 0.41
CA ASP A 76 17.15 15.08 1.13
C ASP A 76 15.77 14.40 1.27
N GLY A 77 15.44 13.99 2.51
CA GLY A 77 14.17 13.34 2.81
C GLY A 77 12.96 14.24 2.55
N VAL A 78 13.08 15.56 2.79
CA VAL A 78 11.95 16.49 2.55
C VAL A 78 11.67 16.64 1.07
N VAL A 79 12.72 16.71 0.25
CA VAL A 79 12.58 16.70 -1.22
C VAL A 79 11.92 15.41 -1.68
N ALA A 80 12.38 14.25 -1.19
CA ALA A 80 11.80 12.96 -1.52
C ALA A 80 10.31 12.89 -1.13
N LEU A 81 9.94 13.35 0.07
CA LEU A 81 8.55 13.38 0.51
C LEU A 81 7.66 14.22 -0.42
N TYR A 82 8.09 15.45 -0.71
CA TYR A 82 7.28 16.36 -1.54
C TYR A 82 7.25 15.94 -3.01
N ARG A 83 8.31 15.28 -3.52
CA ARG A 83 8.25 14.63 -4.84
C ARG A 83 7.18 13.54 -4.87
N GLY A 84 7.11 12.70 -3.83
CA GLY A 84 6.08 11.67 -3.70
C GLY A 84 4.67 12.25 -3.64
N LEU A 85 4.44 13.27 -2.82
CA LEU A 85 3.15 13.96 -2.74
C LEU A 85 2.76 14.63 -4.06
N THR A 86 3.72 15.24 -4.76
CA THR A 86 3.51 15.88 -6.07
C THR A 86 3.16 14.85 -7.14
N ALA A 87 3.94 13.77 -7.23
CA ALA A 87 3.69 12.67 -8.16
C ALA A 87 2.31 12.03 -7.93
N GLU A 88 1.92 11.85 -6.68
CA GLU A 88 0.59 11.32 -6.36
C GLU A 88 -0.54 12.29 -6.77
N ALA A 89 -0.36 13.59 -6.60
CA ALA A 89 -1.31 14.60 -7.05
C ALA A 89 -1.46 14.64 -8.59
N GLU A 90 -0.41 14.28 -9.32
CA GLU A 90 -0.40 14.17 -10.79
C GLU A 90 -0.79 12.77 -11.29
N ASN A 91 -1.17 11.84 -10.40
CA ASN A 91 -1.45 10.42 -10.70
C ASN A 91 -0.25 9.65 -11.29
N ASP A 92 0.97 10.14 -11.06
CA ASP A 92 2.20 9.43 -11.39
C ASP A 92 2.53 8.43 -10.25
N VAL A 93 1.90 7.26 -10.32
CA VAL A 93 1.94 6.26 -9.26
C VAL A 93 3.35 5.69 -9.09
N LEU A 94 4.09 5.48 -10.20
CA LEU A 94 5.46 4.97 -10.16
C LEU A 94 6.43 6.01 -9.59
N GLY A 95 6.29 7.27 -9.99
CA GLY A 95 7.03 8.39 -9.42
C GLY A 95 6.76 8.55 -7.92
N ALA A 96 5.50 8.42 -7.50
CA ALA A 96 5.12 8.46 -6.09
C ALA A 96 5.77 7.33 -5.29
N ARG A 97 5.74 6.08 -5.78
CA ARG A 97 6.43 4.95 -5.14
C ARG A 97 7.90 5.24 -4.94
N SER A 98 8.62 5.54 -6.03
CA SER A 98 10.06 5.77 -6.00
C SER A 98 10.46 6.88 -5.00
N ALA A 99 9.71 7.98 -4.99
CA ALA A 99 9.95 9.10 -4.09
C ALA A 99 9.63 8.76 -2.62
N TYR A 100 8.56 8.01 -2.35
CA TYR A 100 8.23 7.57 -1.00
C TYR A 100 9.22 6.53 -0.47
N GLU A 101 9.71 5.61 -1.29
CA GLU A 101 10.79 4.69 -0.92
C GLU A 101 12.07 5.46 -0.56
N ALA A 102 12.44 6.48 -1.33
CA ALA A 102 13.55 7.37 -0.98
C ALA A 102 13.31 8.09 0.36
N TYR A 103 12.08 8.54 0.64
CA TYR A 103 11.74 9.11 1.95
C TYR A 103 11.91 8.10 3.08
N LEU A 104 11.51 6.84 2.90
CA LEU A 104 11.73 5.80 3.90
C LEU A 104 13.22 5.59 4.22
N LEU A 105 14.11 5.83 3.25
CA LEU A 105 15.55 5.74 3.46
C LEU A 105 16.10 7.01 4.17
N TYR A 106 15.78 8.19 3.68
CA TYR A 106 16.44 9.43 4.03
C TYR A 106 15.66 10.35 4.96
N GLY A 107 14.33 10.20 5.05
CA GLY A 107 13.49 10.94 5.99
C GLY A 107 13.87 10.66 7.44
N THR A 108 13.69 11.63 8.31
CA THR A 108 14.08 11.56 9.73
C THR A 108 12.91 11.50 10.69
N THR A 109 11.71 11.90 10.25
CA THR A 109 10.51 11.91 11.09
C THR A 109 9.84 10.54 11.12
N ARG A 110 10.00 9.81 12.23
CA ARG A 110 9.52 8.44 12.41
C ARG A 110 8.04 8.27 12.09
N ASP A 111 7.19 9.18 12.59
CA ASP A 111 5.74 9.08 12.43
C ASP A 111 5.31 9.28 10.97
N VAL A 112 6.01 10.15 10.23
CA VAL A 112 5.77 10.32 8.79
C VAL A 112 6.26 9.11 8.00
N LYS A 113 7.41 8.53 8.36
CA LYS A 113 7.86 7.26 7.77
C LYS A 113 6.81 6.15 7.93
N ALA A 114 6.20 6.03 9.11
CA ALA A 114 5.13 5.05 9.32
C ALA A 114 3.93 5.32 8.40
N GLN A 115 3.46 6.57 8.30
CA GLN A 115 2.37 6.93 7.39
C GLN A 115 2.72 6.66 5.91
N ILE A 116 3.93 6.94 5.50
CA ILE A 116 4.37 6.69 4.10
C ILE A 116 4.49 5.20 3.82
N ALA A 117 4.97 4.40 4.77
CA ALA A 117 4.98 2.94 4.64
C ALA A 117 3.56 2.37 4.46
N GLU A 118 2.59 2.86 5.25
CA GLU A 118 1.17 2.52 5.10
C GLU A 118 0.61 2.99 3.74
N ARG A 119 0.99 4.21 3.29
CA ARG A 119 0.54 4.75 1.99
C ARG A 119 1.07 3.93 0.82
N LEU A 120 2.28 3.40 0.89
CA LEU A 120 2.86 2.54 -0.14
C LEU A 120 2.04 1.27 -0.40
N VAL A 121 1.32 0.75 0.59
CA VAL A 121 0.38 -0.38 0.38
C VAL A 121 -0.74 0.02 -0.61
N ILE A 122 -1.25 1.23 -0.49
CA ILE A 122 -2.28 1.76 -1.41
C ILE A 122 -1.69 2.08 -2.79
N ILE A 123 -0.47 2.59 -2.83
CA ILE A 123 0.25 2.84 -4.09
C ILE A 123 0.46 1.52 -4.85
N ALA A 124 0.86 0.43 -4.17
CA ALA A 124 1.02 -0.89 -4.79
C ALA A 124 -0.30 -1.42 -5.40
N ARG A 125 -1.44 -1.19 -4.74
CA ARG A 125 -2.76 -1.53 -5.32
C ARG A 125 -3.03 -0.73 -6.60
N LYS A 126 -2.81 0.59 -6.58
CA LYS A 126 -2.96 1.44 -7.76
C LYS A 126 -2.05 1.03 -8.92
N GLU A 127 -0.83 0.57 -8.63
CA GLU A 127 0.06 0.02 -9.65
C GLU A 127 -0.52 -1.22 -10.32
N ASN A 128 -1.09 -2.15 -9.55
CA ASN A 128 -1.76 -3.32 -10.11
C ASN A 128 -2.95 -2.92 -11.00
N GLU A 129 -3.75 -1.93 -10.60
CA GLU A 129 -4.86 -1.38 -11.39
C GLU A 129 -4.36 -0.75 -12.71
N LEU A 130 -3.27 0.04 -12.64
CA LEU A 130 -2.65 0.61 -13.85
C LEU A 130 -2.06 -0.46 -14.76
N ALA A 131 -1.34 -1.43 -14.19
CA ALA A 131 -0.78 -2.55 -14.94
C ALA A 131 -1.88 -3.37 -15.64
N ALA A 132 -3.04 -3.55 -15.01
CA ALA A 132 -4.20 -4.19 -15.61
C ALA A 132 -4.71 -3.40 -16.83
N LYS A 133 -4.90 -2.08 -16.70
CA LYS A 133 -5.32 -1.19 -17.79
C LYS A 133 -4.32 -1.20 -18.95
N GLU A 134 -3.03 -1.12 -18.65
CA GLU A 134 -1.98 -1.20 -19.66
C GLU A 134 -1.93 -2.56 -20.36
N ALA A 135 -2.08 -3.66 -19.62
CA ALA A 135 -2.12 -5.00 -20.20
C ALA A 135 -3.27 -5.11 -21.22
N ILE A 136 -4.45 -4.62 -20.87
CA ILE A 136 -5.60 -4.63 -21.77
C ILE A 136 -5.36 -3.71 -22.98
N ALA A 137 -4.82 -2.52 -22.79
CA ALA A 137 -4.47 -1.63 -23.90
C ALA A 137 -3.48 -2.25 -24.87
N ARG A 138 -2.61 -3.15 -24.40
CA ARG A 138 -1.60 -3.88 -25.21
C ARG A 138 -2.02 -5.33 -25.52
N GLU A 139 -3.27 -5.71 -25.35
CA GLU A 139 -3.75 -7.09 -25.48
C GLU A 139 -3.33 -7.76 -26.80
N GLN A 140 -3.43 -7.06 -27.92
CA GLN A 140 -3.02 -7.59 -29.24
C GLN A 140 -1.52 -7.89 -29.31
N GLN A 141 -0.69 -7.13 -28.61
CA GLN A 141 0.76 -7.36 -28.56
C GLN A 141 1.07 -8.55 -27.64
N LEU A 142 0.46 -8.57 -26.45
CA LEU A 142 0.63 -9.62 -25.46
C LEU A 142 0.13 -10.98 -25.96
N ALA A 143 -0.92 -11.01 -26.78
CA ALA A 143 -1.43 -12.23 -27.39
C ALA A 143 -0.44 -12.92 -28.33
N ARG A 144 0.55 -12.21 -28.83
CA ARG A 144 1.59 -12.75 -29.72
C ARG A 144 2.80 -13.32 -28.97
N VAL A 145 2.92 -12.99 -27.69
CA VAL A 145 4.04 -13.45 -26.87
C VAL A 145 3.53 -14.59 -25.97
N PRO A 146 4.07 -15.81 -26.12
CA PRO A 146 3.65 -16.92 -25.26
C PRO A 146 4.11 -16.66 -23.83
N GLY A 147 3.18 -16.85 -22.88
CA GLY A 147 3.51 -16.83 -21.46
C GLY A 147 4.47 -17.98 -21.08
N SER A 148 5.26 -17.77 -20.03
CA SER A 148 6.16 -18.81 -19.54
C SER A 148 5.37 -20.03 -19.05
N PRO A 149 5.68 -21.25 -19.49
CA PRO A 149 5.01 -22.46 -19.05
C PRO A 149 5.16 -22.75 -17.54
N ARG A 150 6.10 -22.10 -16.87
CA ARG A 150 6.27 -22.19 -15.41
C ARG A 150 5.47 -21.16 -14.64
N THR A 151 4.93 -20.15 -15.34
CA THR A 151 4.09 -19.11 -14.71
C THR A 151 2.65 -19.58 -14.71
N VAL A 152 2.09 -19.65 -13.50
CA VAL A 152 0.74 -20.16 -13.23
C VAL A 152 -0.10 -19.06 -12.58
N ALA A 153 -1.28 -18.78 -13.14
CA ALA A 153 -2.28 -17.93 -12.50
C ALA A 153 -3.40 -18.81 -11.92
N VAL A 154 -3.68 -18.67 -10.63
CA VAL A 154 -4.79 -19.36 -9.97
C VAL A 154 -5.97 -18.40 -9.88
N LEU A 155 -7.02 -18.68 -10.64
CA LEU A 155 -8.23 -17.86 -10.65
C LEU A 155 -9.16 -18.23 -9.49
N PRO A 156 -10.03 -17.31 -9.04
CA PRO A 156 -11.09 -17.65 -8.09
C PRO A 156 -11.88 -18.85 -8.58
N PHE A 157 -12.16 -19.80 -7.68
CA PHE A 157 -13.03 -20.94 -8.00
C PHE A 157 -14.48 -20.48 -8.00
N LYS A 158 -15.30 -21.05 -8.88
CA LYS A 158 -16.72 -20.73 -8.90
C LYS A 158 -17.44 -21.57 -7.85
N PHE A 159 -18.09 -20.96 -6.89
CA PHE A 159 -18.95 -21.66 -5.94
C PHE A 159 -20.34 -21.91 -6.54
N THR A 160 -20.82 -23.13 -6.38
CA THR A 160 -22.17 -23.54 -6.77
C THR A 160 -22.84 -24.28 -5.61
N GLY A 161 -23.67 -23.55 -4.86
CA GLY A 161 -24.35 -24.10 -3.69
C GLY A 161 -25.52 -23.23 -3.28
N ARG A 162 -26.36 -23.76 -2.41
CA ARG A 162 -27.54 -23.05 -1.86
C ARG A 162 -27.15 -22.19 -0.64
N ASP A 163 -26.12 -22.60 0.08
CA ASP A 163 -25.63 -21.89 1.27
C ASP A 163 -24.65 -20.79 0.85
N THR A 164 -25.17 -19.59 0.71
CA THR A 164 -24.38 -18.42 0.32
C THR A 164 -23.32 -18.02 1.35
N SER A 165 -23.39 -18.52 2.59
CA SER A 165 -22.36 -18.30 3.60
C SER A 165 -21.04 -18.96 3.24
N LEU A 166 -21.05 -19.95 2.33
CA LEU A 166 -19.88 -20.62 1.78
C LEU A 166 -19.30 -19.95 0.53
N ALA A 167 -20.00 -18.97 -0.07
CA ALA A 167 -19.51 -18.26 -1.27
C ALA A 167 -18.09 -17.68 -1.12
N PRO A 168 -17.65 -17.16 0.04
CA PRO A 168 -16.27 -16.69 0.21
C PRO A 168 -15.19 -17.76 -0.04
N LEU A 169 -15.56 -19.06 -0.03
CA LEU A 169 -14.65 -20.15 -0.40
C LEU A 169 -14.09 -19.98 -1.82
N GLU A 170 -14.78 -19.29 -2.74
CA GLU A 170 -14.28 -19.00 -4.08
C GLU A 170 -12.86 -18.41 -4.03
N ARG A 171 -12.64 -17.46 -3.15
CA ARG A 171 -11.36 -16.79 -2.96
C ARG A 171 -10.45 -17.55 -2.00
N GLY A 172 -11.00 -18.03 -0.90
CA GLY A 172 -10.22 -18.76 0.10
C GLY A 172 -9.59 -20.03 -0.45
N PHE A 173 -10.32 -20.82 -1.22
CA PHE A 173 -9.82 -22.04 -1.83
C PHE A 173 -8.74 -21.75 -2.89
N ALA A 174 -8.95 -20.73 -3.74
CA ALA A 174 -7.95 -20.28 -4.70
C ALA A 174 -6.66 -19.81 -4.01
N GLU A 175 -6.77 -19.12 -2.87
CA GLU A 175 -5.63 -18.68 -2.07
C GLU A 175 -4.84 -19.87 -1.48
N LEU A 176 -5.53 -20.93 -1.01
CA LEU A 176 -4.86 -22.15 -0.55
C LEU A 176 -4.10 -22.81 -1.69
N VAL A 177 -4.79 -23.02 -2.84
CA VAL A 177 -4.19 -23.63 -4.03
C VAL A 177 -2.97 -22.82 -4.50
N ALA A 178 -3.09 -21.49 -4.59
CA ALA A 178 -1.99 -20.61 -4.98
C ALA A 178 -0.81 -20.68 -4.00
N THR A 179 -1.10 -20.66 -2.70
CA THR A 179 -0.10 -20.78 -1.64
C THR A 179 0.66 -22.10 -1.74
N ASP A 180 -0.04 -23.21 -1.93
CA ASP A 180 0.61 -24.52 -2.00
C ASP A 180 1.37 -24.73 -3.32
N LEU A 181 0.86 -24.25 -4.45
CA LEU A 181 1.61 -24.25 -5.71
C LEU A 181 2.89 -23.42 -5.63
N SER A 182 2.89 -22.33 -4.87
CA SER A 182 4.07 -21.48 -4.67
C SER A 182 5.18 -22.12 -3.83
N ARG A 183 4.91 -23.26 -3.16
CA ARG A 183 5.91 -23.99 -2.39
C ARG A 183 6.92 -24.74 -3.26
N SER A 184 6.61 -24.95 -4.52
CA SER A 184 7.57 -25.52 -5.47
C SER A 184 8.35 -24.43 -6.21
N ALA A 185 9.67 -24.49 -6.13
CA ALA A 185 10.57 -23.60 -6.86
C ALA A 185 10.49 -23.76 -8.40
N GLN A 186 9.82 -24.81 -8.90
CA GLN A 186 9.64 -25.06 -10.32
C GLN A 186 8.53 -24.20 -10.94
N LEU A 187 7.69 -23.57 -10.13
CA LEU A 187 6.59 -22.71 -10.55
C LEU A 187 6.79 -21.27 -10.11
N THR A 188 6.26 -20.36 -10.91
CA THR A 188 6.09 -18.95 -10.56
C THR A 188 4.59 -18.68 -10.50
N VAL A 189 4.04 -18.55 -9.30
CA VAL A 189 2.61 -18.28 -9.11
C VAL A 189 2.37 -16.77 -9.18
N VAL A 190 1.42 -16.34 -10.01
CA VAL A 190 1.05 -14.93 -10.12
C VAL A 190 0.35 -14.47 -8.85
N GLU A 191 0.72 -13.32 -8.35
CA GLU A 191 0.13 -12.73 -7.14
C GLU A 191 -1.38 -12.51 -7.28
N ARG A 192 -2.15 -12.89 -6.25
CA ARG A 192 -3.61 -12.80 -6.22
C ARG A 192 -4.11 -11.38 -6.50
N GLU A 193 -3.49 -10.38 -5.89
CA GLU A 193 -3.87 -8.98 -6.02
C GLU A 193 -3.76 -8.49 -7.46
N ARG A 194 -2.75 -8.97 -8.19
CA ARG A 194 -2.56 -8.67 -9.61
C ARG A 194 -3.62 -9.34 -10.48
N ILE A 195 -3.96 -10.59 -10.15
CA ILE A 195 -5.03 -11.33 -10.84
C ILE A 195 -6.36 -10.60 -10.62
N GLN A 196 -6.68 -10.22 -9.37
CA GLN A 196 -7.92 -9.56 -9.04
C GLN A 196 -8.06 -8.20 -9.74
N ALA A 197 -7.03 -7.36 -9.71
CA ALA A 197 -7.04 -6.08 -10.40
C ALA A 197 -7.32 -6.24 -11.91
N LEU A 198 -6.77 -7.29 -12.53
CA LEU A 198 -7.03 -7.57 -13.94
C LEU A 198 -8.46 -8.07 -14.17
N LEU A 199 -8.99 -8.96 -13.32
CA LEU A 199 -10.36 -9.45 -13.42
C LEU A 199 -11.38 -8.33 -13.24
N ASP A 200 -11.15 -7.42 -12.31
CA ASP A 200 -11.97 -6.24 -12.08
C ASP A 200 -11.99 -5.34 -13.33
N GLU A 201 -10.85 -5.06 -13.93
CA GLU A 201 -10.77 -4.23 -15.14
C GLU A 201 -11.42 -4.91 -16.35
N ILE A 202 -11.24 -6.24 -16.52
CA ILE A 202 -11.93 -6.99 -17.58
C ILE A 202 -13.45 -6.91 -17.38
N THR A 203 -13.94 -7.04 -16.15
CA THR A 203 -15.36 -7.01 -15.82
C THR A 203 -15.96 -5.63 -16.07
N LEU A 204 -15.23 -4.56 -15.74
CA LEU A 204 -15.65 -3.17 -16.02
C LEU A 204 -15.83 -2.88 -17.51
N GLN A 205 -15.05 -3.55 -18.37
CA GLN A 205 -15.13 -3.37 -19.84
C GLN A 205 -16.19 -4.25 -20.51
N GLN A 206 -16.67 -5.30 -19.82
CA GLN A 206 -17.69 -6.18 -20.33
C GLN A 206 -19.08 -5.66 -19.93
N THR A 207 -19.90 -5.31 -20.90
CA THR A 207 -21.28 -4.84 -20.67
C THR A 207 -22.25 -5.99 -20.36
N VAL A 208 -21.87 -7.26 -20.56
CA VAL A 208 -22.69 -8.45 -20.34
C VAL A 208 -21.81 -9.63 -19.91
N GLY A 209 -21.90 -10.04 -18.64
CA GLY A 209 -21.49 -11.33 -18.09
C GLY A 209 -20.05 -11.81 -18.35
N VAL A 210 -19.52 -12.62 -17.44
CA VAL A 210 -18.22 -13.30 -17.61
C VAL A 210 -18.38 -14.41 -18.66
N GLU A 211 -17.85 -14.21 -19.86
CA GLU A 211 -17.91 -15.18 -20.95
C GLU A 211 -16.93 -16.37 -20.74
N ALA A 212 -17.30 -17.53 -21.33
CA ALA A 212 -16.38 -18.65 -21.49
C ALA A 212 -15.15 -18.17 -22.27
N GLY A 213 -13.96 -18.17 -21.63
CA GLY A 213 -12.73 -17.66 -22.23
C GLY A 213 -12.05 -16.53 -21.43
N THR A 214 -12.76 -15.90 -20.50
CA THR A 214 -12.18 -14.85 -19.63
C THR A 214 -10.93 -15.33 -18.91
N GLY A 215 -10.87 -16.58 -18.47
CA GLY A 215 -9.69 -17.16 -17.84
C GLY A 215 -8.48 -17.18 -18.77
N VAL A 216 -8.63 -17.67 -20.01
CA VAL A 216 -7.56 -17.71 -21.00
C VAL A 216 -7.11 -16.31 -21.39
N ARG A 217 -8.06 -15.36 -21.53
CA ARG A 217 -7.76 -13.94 -21.76
C ARG A 217 -6.94 -13.36 -20.61
N ALA A 218 -7.36 -13.59 -19.35
CA ALA A 218 -6.62 -13.16 -18.17
C ALA A 218 -5.20 -13.75 -18.15
N GLY A 219 -5.05 -15.04 -18.45
CA GLY A 219 -3.74 -15.69 -18.53
C GLY A 219 -2.80 -15.04 -19.55
N ARG A 220 -3.30 -14.69 -20.74
CA ARG A 220 -2.52 -13.96 -21.75
C ARG A 220 -2.07 -12.59 -21.26
N LEU A 221 -2.98 -11.85 -20.65
CA LEU A 221 -2.70 -10.51 -20.13
C LEU A 221 -1.72 -10.54 -18.94
N LEU A 222 -1.75 -11.61 -18.13
CA LEU A 222 -0.81 -11.84 -17.04
C LEU A 222 0.52 -12.45 -17.50
N GLN A 223 0.65 -12.80 -18.80
CA GLN A 223 1.78 -13.55 -19.36
C GLN A 223 2.02 -14.88 -18.62
N ALA A 224 0.94 -15.49 -18.09
CA ALA A 224 0.95 -16.83 -17.54
C ALA A 224 0.87 -17.86 -18.67
N GLY A 225 1.69 -18.90 -18.65
CA GLY A 225 1.58 -20.02 -19.59
C GLY A 225 0.46 -20.97 -19.24
N ARG A 226 0.08 -21.02 -17.97
CA ARG A 226 -0.96 -21.90 -17.44
C ARG A 226 -1.90 -21.19 -16.50
N ILE A 227 -3.16 -21.61 -16.50
CA ILE A 227 -4.18 -21.15 -15.58
C ILE A 227 -4.69 -22.37 -14.82
N VAL A 228 -4.83 -22.22 -13.51
CA VAL A 228 -5.60 -23.12 -12.67
C VAL A 228 -6.94 -22.45 -12.38
N GLY A 229 -8.01 -23.16 -12.65
CA GLY A 229 -9.38 -22.75 -12.37
C GLY A 229 -10.23 -23.96 -11.97
N GLY A 230 -11.42 -23.70 -11.48
CA GLY A 230 -12.29 -24.79 -11.06
C GLY A 230 -13.62 -24.34 -10.48
N THR A 231 -14.34 -25.32 -9.92
CA THR A 231 -15.61 -25.11 -9.23
C THR A 231 -15.59 -25.78 -7.87
N ILE A 232 -16.29 -25.19 -6.91
CA ILE A 232 -16.62 -25.80 -5.62
C ILE A 232 -18.13 -25.97 -5.60
N SER A 233 -18.60 -27.20 -5.55
CA SER A 233 -20.03 -27.53 -5.57
C SER A 233 -20.46 -28.04 -4.20
N GLN A 234 -21.46 -27.41 -3.61
CA GLN A 234 -22.14 -27.95 -2.45
C GLN A 234 -23.12 -29.04 -2.91
N LEU A 235 -22.83 -30.30 -2.58
CA LEU A 235 -23.67 -31.43 -2.95
C LEU A 235 -24.88 -31.55 -2.03
N ASP A 236 -24.65 -31.37 -0.72
CA ASP A 236 -25.69 -31.31 0.32
C ASP A 236 -25.23 -30.41 1.47
N SER A 237 -25.90 -30.42 2.61
CA SER A 237 -25.57 -29.58 3.76
C SER A 237 -24.19 -29.84 4.35
N ASN A 238 -23.57 -30.99 4.11
CA ASN A 238 -22.32 -31.41 4.70
C ASN A 238 -21.27 -31.91 3.70
N GLN A 239 -21.57 -31.91 2.39
CA GLN A 239 -20.63 -32.38 1.39
C GLN A 239 -20.25 -31.31 0.38
N LEU A 240 -18.97 -31.20 0.12
CA LEU A 240 -18.40 -30.40 -0.94
C LEU A 240 -17.69 -31.26 -1.97
N ARG A 241 -17.78 -30.86 -3.22
CA ARG A 241 -16.97 -31.37 -4.32
C ARG A 241 -16.17 -30.21 -4.90
N ALA A 242 -14.90 -30.41 -5.14
CA ALA A 242 -14.06 -29.51 -5.90
C ALA A 242 -13.64 -30.18 -7.20
N ASP A 243 -13.77 -29.45 -8.30
CA ASP A 243 -13.25 -29.81 -9.61
C ASP A 243 -12.26 -28.71 -10.02
N ALA A 244 -11.02 -29.08 -10.32
CA ALA A 244 -9.96 -28.16 -10.75
C ALA A 244 -9.29 -28.68 -12.01
N PHE A 245 -8.82 -27.77 -12.84
CA PHE A 245 -8.15 -28.08 -14.10
C PHE A 245 -7.05 -27.06 -14.39
N VAL A 246 -6.04 -27.55 -15.11
CA VAL A 246 -4.98 -26.73 -15.68
C VAL A 246 -5.31 -26.45 -17.14
N THR A 247 -5.34 -25.19 -17.54
CA THR A 247 -5.52 -24.79 -18.93
C THR A 247 -4.24 -24.18 -19.46
N ASN A 248 -3.74 -24.68 -20.57
CA ASN A 248 -2.66 -24.06 -21.33
C ASN A 248 -3.21 -22.81 -22.02
N VAL A 249 -2.60 -21.66 -21.73
CA VAL A 249 -3.08 -20.34 -22.23
C VAL A 249 -2.93 -20.20 -23.74
N GLN A 250 -1.90 -20.80 -24.31
CA GLN A 250 -1.61 -20.70 -25.75
C GLN A 250 -2.51 -21.61 -26.59
N THR A 251 -2.65 -22.85 -26.18
CA THR A 251 -3.45 -23.86 -26.92
C THR A 251 -4.92 -23.86 -26.54
N THR A 252 -5.28 -23.23 -25.43
CA THR A 252 -6.60 -23.25 -24.79
C THR A 252 -7.07 -24.66 -24.37
N ALA A 253 -6.18 -25.62 -24.43
CA ALA A 253 -6.47 -27.00 -24.07
C ALA A 253 -6.29 -27.23 -22.56
N THR A 254 -7.11 -28.10 -22.00
CA THR A 254 -6.92 -28.62 -20.64
C THR A 254 -5.74 -29.59 -20.64
N GLU A 255 -4.78 -29.36 -19.75
CA GLU A 255 -3.65 -30.25 -19.52
C GLU A 255 -3.96 -31.28 -18.44
N GLY A 256 -3.46 -32.50 -18.60
CA GLY A 256 -3.67 -33.59 -17.67
C GLY A 256 -5.09 -34.13 -17.67
N ARG A 257 -5.49 -34.76 -16.56
CA ARG A 257 -6.80 -35.39 -16.39
C ARG A 257 -7.80 -34.53 -15.62
N GLY A 258 -7.33 -33.37 -15.15
CA GLY A 258 -8.04 -32.57 -14.16
C GLY A 258 -8.00 -33.22 -12.77
N ALA A 259 -8.22 -32.40 -11.76
CA ALA A 259 -8.29 -32.80 -10.38
C ALA A 259 -9.72 -32.67 -9.88
N ASN A 260 -10.29 -33.73 -9.35
CA ASN A 260 -11.60 -33.70 -8.70
C ASN A 260 -11.57 -34.53 -7.43
N ASP A 261 -12.30 -34.11 -6.43
CA ASP A 261 -12.49 -34.82 -5.18
C ASP A 261 -13.78 -34.35 -4.48
N GLN A 262 -14.28 -35.15 -3.56
CA GLN A 262 -15.43 -34.79 -2.73
C GLN A 262 -15.21 -35.26 -1.30
N GLU A 263 -15.52 -34.40 -0.35
CA GLU A 263 -15.33 -34.65 1.08
C GLU A 263 -16.44 -33.99 1.90
N ALA A 264 -16.52 -34.38 3.16
CA ALA A 264 -17.35 -33.68 4.11
C ALA A 264 -16.84 -32.25 4.29
N LEU A 265 -17.72 -31.31 4.61
CA LEU A 265 -17.39 -29.90 4.75
C LEU A 265 -16.27 -29.63 5.78
N ASP A 266 -16.23 -30.42 6.86
CA ASP A 266 -15.17 -30.36 7.88
C ASP A 266 -13.82 -30.94 7.39
N GLN A 267 -13.82 -31.66 6.25
CA GLN A 267 -12.63 -32.18 5.58
C GLN A 267 -12.16 -31.31 4.40
N LEU A 268 -12.59 -30.04 4.34
CA LEU A 268 -12.23 -29.10 3.27
C LEU A 268 -10.73 -29.08 2.97
N PHE A 269 -9.89 -29.11 4.01
CA PHE A 269 -8.43 -29.07 3.83
C PHE A 269 -7.88 -30.38 3.26
N THR A 270 -8.50 -31.53 3.54
CA THR A 270 -8.17 -32.79 2.89
C THR A 270 -8.51 -32.75 1.42
N LEU A 271 -9.72 -32.28 1.10
CA LEU A 271 -10.18 -32.05 -0.27
C LEU A 271 -9.19 -31.17 -1.04
N GLU A 272 -8.79 -30.04 -0.46
CA GLU A 272 -7.85 -29.13 -1.09
C GLU A 272 -6.48 -29.76 -1.34
N LYS A 273 -5.89 -30.48 -0.35
CA LYS A 273 -4.59 -31.15 -0.52
C LYS A 273 -4.64 -32.21 -1.63
N ASN A 274 -5.71 -32.98 -1.71
CA ASN A 274 -5.92 -33.97 -2.78
C ASN A 274 -5.95 -33.28 -4.16
N ILE A 275 -6.64 -32.15 -4.27
CA ILE A 275 -6.70 -31.35 -5.50
C ILE A 275 -5.30 -30.82 -5.87
N VAL A 276 -4.60 -30.19 -4.94
CA VAL A 276 -3.27 -29.60 -5.19
C VAL A 276 -2.24 -30.64 -5.63
N LEU A 277 -2.20 -31.82 -5.00
CA LEU A 277 -1.26 -32.88 -5.38
C LEU A 277 -1.51 -33.40 -6.79
N ARG A 278 -2.78 -33.44 -7.24
CA ARG A 278 -3.12 -33.79 -8.63
C ARG A 278 -2.76 -32.66 -9.59
N LEU A 279 -2.99 -31.39 -9.22
CA LEU A 279 -2.58 -30.24 -10.03
C LEU A 279 -1.07 -30.21 -10.28
N PHE A 280 -0.24 -30.56 -9.29
CA PHE A 280 1.20 -30.71 -9.51
C PHE A 280 1.53 -31.77 -10.57
N THR A 281 0.81 -32.89 -10.56
CA THR A 281 0.96 -33.93 -11.58
C THR A 281 0.56 -33.41 -12.96
N ASP A 282 -0.56 -32.70 -13.07
CA ASP A 282 -1.06 -32.14 -14.34
C ASP A 282 -0.14 -31.01 -14.85
N LEU A 283 0.51 -30.27 -13.95
CA LEU A 283 1.53 -29.27 -14.27
C LEU A 283 2.90 -29.88 -14.63
N GLY A 284 3.07 -31.21 -14.52
CA GLY A 284 4.31 -31.91 -14.78
C GLY A 284 5.43 -31.61 -13.74
N VAL A 285 5.04 -31.27 -12.51
CA VAL A 285 5.97 -30.93 -11.43
C VAL A 285 6.20 -32.15 -10.52
N VAL A 286 7.46 -32.50 -10.33
CA VAL A 286 7.86 -33.56 -9.40
C VAL A 286 8.27 -32.91 -8.08
N LEU A 287 7.48 -33.17 -7.03
CA LEU A 287 7.72 -32.61 -5.71
C LEU A 287 8.83 -33.38 -4.97
N THR A 288 9.72 -32.64 -4.35
CA THR A 288 10.64 -33.20 -3.34
C THR A 288 9.87 -33.60 -2.08
N THR A 289 10.48 -34.44 -1.24
CA THR A 289 9.87 -34.82 0.04
C THR A 289 9.62 -33.59 0.94
N ALA A 290 10.52 -32.61 0.93
CA ALA A 290 10.37 -31.39 1.73
C ALA A 290 9.19 -30.52 1.24
N GLU A 291 9.05 -30.33 -0.08
CA GLU A 291 7.92 -29.62 -0.66
C GLU A 291 6.59 -30.31 -0.34
N ARG A 292 6.52 -31.64 -0.51
CA ARG A 292 5.34 -32.43 -0.18
C ARG A 292 4.94 -32.26 1.29
N ASN A 293 5.88 -32.45 2.23
CA ASN A 293 5.64 -32.27 3.66
C ASN A 293 5.16 -30.86 4.00
N SER A 294 5.65 -29.85 3.28
CA SER A 294 5.21 -28.48 3.44
C SER A 294 3.78 -28.27 2.93
N ILE A 295 3.42 -28.86 1.79
CA ILE A 295 2.07 -28.78 1.19
C ILE A 295 1.04 -29.48 2.09
N GLU A 296 1.38 -30.60 2.71
CA GLU A 296 0.48 -31.37 3.59
C GLU A 296 0.12 -30.63 4.90
N GLN A 297 0.84 -29.54 5.23
CA GLN A 297 0.49 -28.72 6.41
C GLN A 297 -0.81 -27.97 6.18
N ARG A 298 -1.73 -28.11 7.14
CA ARG A 298 -2.98 -27.34 7.13
C ARG A 298 -2.77 -25.94 7.73
N PRO A 299 -3.26 -24.89 7.11
CA PRO A 299 -3.08 -23.52 7.62
C PRO A 299 -3.86 -23.27 8.91
N THR A 300 -4.97 -23.97 9.10
CA THR A 300 -5.82 -23.95 10.30
C THR A 300 -6.55 -25.28 10.44
N ARG A 301 -7.01 -25.60 11.63
CA ARG A 301 -7.90 -26.74 11.90
C ARG A 301 -9.37 -26.33 12.02
N SER A 302 -9.66 -25.04 11.98
CA SER A 302 -10.99 -24.48 12.16
C SER A 302 -11.58 -24.06 10.82
N LEU A 303 -12.61 -24.76 10.36
CA LEU A 303 -13.37 -24.35 9.18
C LEU A 303 -13.97 -22.94 9.37
N ALA A 304 -14.49 -22.64 10.56
CA ALA A 304 -15.06 -21.33 10.85
C ALA A 304 -14.00 -20.21 10.76
N ALA A 305 -12.76 -20.48 11.22
CA ALA A 305 -11.65 -19.54 11.06
C ALA A 305 -11.31 -19.34 9.57
N PHE A 306 -11.32 -20.40 8.78
CA PHE A 306 -11.06 -20.32 7.35
C PHE A 306 -12.15 -19.56 6.58
N LEU A 307 -13.43 -19.77 6.92
CA LEU A 307 -14.53 -18.99 6.32
C LEU A 307 -14.43 -17.50 6.64
N ALA A 308 -14.10 -17.16 7.90
CA ALA A 308 -13.87 -15.78 8.29
C ALA A 308 -12.64 -15.17 7.52
N TYR A 309 -11.57 -15.94 7.34
CA TYR A 309 -10.42 -15.56 6.55
C TYR A 309 -10.80 -15.32 5.07
N SER A 310 -11.54 -16.26 4.47
CA SER A 310 -12.01 -16.16 3.08
C SER A 310 -12.89 -14.93 2.87
N ARG A 311 -13.76 -14.61 3.83
CA ARG A 311 -14.56 -13.38 3.82
C ARG A 311 -13.66 -12.13 3.92
N GLY A 312 -12.58 -12.21 4.69
CA GLY A 312 -11.58 -11.14 4.76
C GLY A 312 -10.90 -10.88 3.42
N LEU A 313 -10.57 -11.94 2.66
CA LEU A 313 -10.00 -11.82 1.31
C LEU A 313 -10.98 -11.13 0.34
N GLU A 314 -12.26 -11.51 0.36
CA GLU A 314 -13.30 -10.90 -0.46
C GLU A 314 -13.42 -9.40 -0.18
N LEU A 315 -13.52 -9.00 1.08
CA LEU A 315 -13.59 -7.60 1.49
C LEU A 315 -12.32 -6.82 1.15
N GLN A 316 -11.15 -7.47 1.20
CA GLN A 316 -9.89 -6.86 0.79
C GLN A 316 -9.87 -6.57 -0.71
N ASP A 317 -10.39 -7.47 -1.54
CA ASP A 317 -10.53 -7.29 -2.98
C ASP A 317 -11.43 -6.09 -3.30
N GLU A 318 -12.54 -5.94 -2.57
CA GLU A 318 -13.45 -4.80 -2.66
C GLU A 318 -12.83 -3.47 -2.16
N GLY A 319 -11.63 -3.50 -1.58
CA GLY A 319 -10.98 -2.34 -0.97
C GLY A 319 -11.56 -1.93 0.38
N LEU A 320 -12.40 -2.76 0.98
CA LEU A 320 -13.04 -2.53 2.28
C LEU A 320 -12.11 -2.96 3.43
N PHE A 321 -10.93 -2.35 3.51
CA PHE A 321 -9.84 -2.79 4.39
C PHE A 321 -10.20 -2.85 5.88
N ASP A 322 -11.03 -1.91 6.38
CA ASP A 322 -11.49 -1.96 7.78
C ASP A 322 -12.39 -3.17 8.05
N ALA A 323 -13.24 -3.53 7.10
CA ALA A 323 -14.08 -4.71 7.20
C ALA A 323 -13.27 -6.00 7.04
N ALA A 324 -12.32 -6.01 6.10
CA ALA A 324 -11.37 -7.11 5.88
C ALA A 324 -10.57 -7.39 7.16
N SER A 325 -10.01 -6.35 7.81
CA SER A 325 -9.25 -6.51 9.04
C SER A 325 -10.09 -7.14 10.16
N ARG A 326 -11.36 -6.72 10.31
CA ARG A 326 -12.27 -7.33 11.30
C ARG A 326 -12.54 -8.81 11.01
N SER A 327 -12.68 -9.19 9.74
CA SER A 327 -12.89 -10.59 9.34
C SER A 327 -11.64 -11.44 9.58
N PHE A 328 -10.45 -10.92 9.28
CA PHE A 328 -9.19 -11.59 9.63
C PHE A 328 -8.98 -11.68 11.15
N ASP A 329 -9.32 -10.64 11.92
CA ASP A 329 -9.29 -10.69 13.38
C ASP A 329 -10.29 -11.72 13.93
N ALA A 330 -11.45 -11.92 13.29
CA ALA A 330 -12.38 -12.98 13.66
C ALA A 330 -11.77 -14.37 13.38
N ALA A 331 -11.09 -14.55 12.26
CA ALA A 331 -10.36 -15.79 11.97
C ALA A 331 -9.29 -16.08 13.03
N VAL A 332 -8.51 -15.07 13.44
CA VAL A 332 -7.50 -15.19 14.51
C VAL A 332 -8.12 -15.53 15.89
N ARG A 333 -9.30 -14.96 16.20
CA ARG A 333 -10.00 -15.33 17.45
C ARG A 333 -10.49 -16.78 17.45
N LEU A 334 -10.91 -17.29 16.28
CA LEU A 334 -11.38 -18.67 16.12
C LEU A 334 -10.23 -19.68 16.10
N ASP A 335 -9.07 -19.27 15.58
CA ASP A 335 -7.83 -20.04 15.62
C ASP A 335 -6.62 -19.11 15.77
N PRO A 336 -6.11 -18.93 16.99
CA PRO A 336 -4.94 -18.08 17.25
C PRO A 336 -3.64 -18.59 16.58
N THR A 337 -3.60 -19.82 16.11
CA THR A 337 -2.44 -20.39 15.42
C THR A 337 -2.45 -20.14 13.92
N PHE A 338 -3.53 -19.59 13.37
CA PHE A 338 -3.67 -19.29 11.94
C PHE A 338 -2.82 -18.08 11.54
N SER A 339 -1.53 -18.35 11.25
CA SER A 339 -0.52 -17.32 10.95
C SER A 339 -0.88 -16.45 9.73
N ALA A 340 -1.45 -17.04 8.67
CA ALA A 340 -1.87 -16.28 7.49
C ALA A 340 -2.97 -15.26 7.84
N ALA A 341 -3.94 -15.61 8.69
CA ALA A 341 -4.96 -14.67 9.15
C ALA A 341 -4.36 -13.53 9.99
N GLN A 342 -3.38 -13.83 10.84
CA GLN A 342 -2.67 -12.81 11.61
C GLN A 342 -1.93 -11.83 10.69
N GLN A 343 -1.26 -12.35 9.65
CA GLN A 343 -0.54 -11.51 8.69
C GLN A 343 -1.52 -10.64 7.89
N ARG A 344 -2.56 -11.26 7.30
CA ARG A 344 -3.58 -10.52 6.52
C ARG A 344 -4.32 -9.47 7.37
N SER A 345 -4.54 -9.73 8.67
CA SER A 345 -5.12 -8.72 9.57
C SER A 345 -4.20 -7.50 9.70
N ARG A 346 -2.89 -7.69 9.88
CA ARG A 346 -1.92 -6.58 9.93
C ARG A 346 -1.89 -5.81 8.62
N ASP A 347 -1.83 -6.53 7.49
CA ASP A 347 -1.78 -5.93 6.15
C ASP A 347 -3.04 -5.11 5.85
N ALA A 348 -4.22 -5.63 6.19
CA ALA A 348 -5.48 -4.92 6.03
C ALA A 348 -5.58 -3.67 6.92
N LYS A 349 -5.07 -3.72 8.16
CA LYS A 349 -4.98 -2.55 9.04
C LYS A 349 -4.03 -1.49 8.47
N SER A 350 -2.89 -1.91 7.96
CA SER A 350 -1.93 -1.03 7.28
C SER A 350 -2.53 -0.39 6.03
N ALA A 351 -3.24 -1.17 5.21
CA ALA A 351 -3.96 -0.65 4.04
C ALA A 351 -5.05 0.37 4.43
N ALA A 352 -5.84 0.07 5.47
CA ALA A 352 -6.85 0.97 6.00
C ALA A 352 -6.24 2.29 6.51
N ALA A 353 -5.11 2.22 7.20
CA ALA A 353 -4.38 3.41 7.65
C ALA A 353 -3.82 4.19 6.45
N GLY A 354 -3.19 3.52 5.49
CA GLY A 354 -2.66 4.12 4.27
C GLY A 354 -3.71 4.82 3.42
N ALA A 355 -4.92 4.27 3.36
CA ALA A 355 -6.04 4.91 2.66
C ALA A 355 -6.46 6.25 3.30
N ARG A 356 -6.21 6.45 4.59
CA ARG A 356 -6.51 7.69 5.34
C ARG A 356 -5.37 8.70 5.33
N VAL A 357 -4.19 8.33 4.85
CA VAL A 357 -3.05 9.25 4.75
C VAL A 357 -3.41 10.39 3.79
N SER A 358 -3.25 11.62 4.25
CA SER A 358 -3.50 12.83 3.48
C SER A 358 -2.34 13.81 3.66
N VAL A 359 -2.20 14.76 2.74
CA VAL A 359 -1.22 15.85 2.86
C VAL A 359 -1.32 16.55 4.21
N ARG A 360 -2.55 16.82 4.67
CA ARG A 360 -2.80 17.46 5.98
C ARG A 360 -2.29 16.59 7.14
N SER A 361 -2.50 15.27 7.11
CA SER A 361 -2.03 14.37 8.16
C SER A 361 -0.51 14.30 8.19
N VAL A 362 0.14 14.24 7.04
CA VAL A 362 1.61 14.28 6.91
C VAL A 362 2.16 15.59 7.44
N GLN A 363 1.62 16.73 7.01
CA GLN A 363 2.06 18.04 7.48
C GLN A 363 1.85 18.22 8.99
N SER A 364 0.77 17.68 9.54
CA SER A 364 0.53 17.77 11.00
C SER A 364 1.58 17.00 11.80
N ARG A 365 2.08 15.86 11.29
CA ARG A 365 3.15 15.07 11.91
C ARG A 365 4.52 15.68 11.76
N LEU A 366 4.73 16.51 10.73
CA LEU A 366 5.96 17.26 10.54
C LEU A 366 6.08 18.45 11.51
N ARG A 367 4.98 18.97 12.06
CA ARG A 367 5.01 20.14 12.95
C ARG A 367 5.94 19.91 14.15
N GLY A 368 6.80 20.87 14.41
CA GLY A 368 7.78 20.79 15.50
C GLY A 368 8.98 19.90 15.23
N THR A 369 9.08 19.31 14.05
CA THR A 369 10.25 18.53 13.63
C THR A 369 11.21 19.37 12.79
N ARG A 370 12.45 18.89 12.62
CA ARG A 370 13.44 19.53 11.73
C ARG A 370 12.92 19.59 10.28
N GLU A 371 12.32 18.53 9.79
CA GLU A 371 11.71 18.49 8.44
C GLU A 371 10.54 19.46 8.32
N GLY A 372 9.73 19.61 9.38
CA GLY A 372 8.64 20.58 9.43
C GLY A 372 9.10 22.03 9.40
N ALA A 373 10.30 22.33 9.92
CA ALA A 373 10.87 23.66 9.83
C ALA A 373 11.15 24.08 8.36
N PHE A 374 11.60 23.16 7.50
CA PHE A 374 11.76 23.43 6.06
C PHE A 374 10.44 23.72 5.37
N VAL A 375 9.38 22.98 5.75
CA VAL A 375 8.03 23.19 5.23
C VAL A 375 7.47 24.53 5.68
N ALA A 376 7.67 24.91 6.94
CA ALA A 376 7.25 26.21 7.47
C ALA A 376 7.98 27.38 6.78
N ALA A 377 9.25 27.25 6.47
CA ALA A 377 10.03 28.26 5.75
C ALA A 377 9.46 28.52 4.34
N ALA A 378 8.95 27.50 3.67
CA ALA A 378 8.32 27.63 2.35
C ALA A 378 6.98 28.40 2.41
N THR A 379 6.22 28.27 3.51
CA THR A 379 4.92 28.89 3.69
C THR A 379 4.98 30.33 4.21
N GLN A 380 5.91 30.62 5.12
CA GLN A 380 5.97 31.91 5.83
C GLN A 380 6.86 32.96 5.15
N GLY A 381 7.52 32.60 4.07
CA GLY A 381 8.34 33.56 3.31
C GLY A 381 9.65 33.97 4.00
N GLY A 382 10.08 33.23 5.00
CA GLY A 382 11.37 33.44 5.67
C GLY A 382 12.48 32.64 5.00
N VAL A 383 13.30 33.28 4.16
CA VAL A 383 14.56 32.67 3.69
C VAL A 383 15.68 33.05 4.66
N SER A 384 15.91 32.20 5.64
CA SER A 384 17.26 32.08 6.18
C SER A 384 17.89 30.84 5.53
N ALA A 385 18.38 31.03 4.30
CA ALA A 385 19.28 30.07 3.69
C ALA A 385 20.69 30.28 4.28
N THR A 386 20.92 29.76 5.47
CA THR A 386 22.29 29.53 5.93
C THR A 386 22.68 28.11 5.54
N ASN A 387 23.75 28.00 4.77
CA ASN A 387 24.43 26.77 4.40
C ASN A 387 24.52 25.81 5.59
N ALA A 388 23.83 24.71 5.57
CA ALA A 388 24.11 23.56 6.43
C ALA A 388 25.00 22.57 5.69
N GLY A 389 26.22 23.02 5.35
CA GLY A 389 27.33 22.13 5.13
C GLY A 389 28.03 21.95 6.48
N GLY A 390 28.00 20.74 7.04
CA GLY A 390 28.83 20.22 8.12
C GLY A 390 29.01 21.08 9.37
N GLY A 391 28.49 20.62 10.52
CA GLY A 391 28.82 21.18 11.83
C GLY A 391 27.66 21.95 12.45
N GLY A 392 27.19 21.48 13.62
CA GLY A 392 26.05 22.02 14.33
C GLY A 392 26.16 23.51 14.60
N GLU A 393 25.23 24.27 14.04
CA GLU A 393 24.90 25.60 14.51
C GLU A 393 23.39 25.78 14.50
N ALA A 394 22.94 26.36 15.64
CA ALA A 394 21.53 26.60 15.90
C ALA A 394 20.93 27.60 14.90
N PHE A 395 19.78 27.26 14.30
CA PHE A 395 19.00 28.19 13.50
C PHE A 395 18.37 29.24 14.41
N ALA A 396 18.87 30.49 14.31
CA ALA A 396 18.20 31.66 14.88
C ALA A 396 17.00 31.99 13.99
N ILE A 397 15.81 31.78 14.49
CA ILE A 397 14.56 32.31 13.91
C ILE A 397 14.58 33.81 14.23
N ALA A 398 14.61 34.68 13.21
CA ALA A 398 14.42 36.10 13.41
C ALA A 398 13.02 36.39 13.91
N ASP A 399 12.92 36.75 15.18
CA ASP A 399 11.72 37.32 15.82
C ASP A 399 11.32 38.61 15.10
N GLY A 400 10.13 38.64 14.60
CA GLY A 400 9.51 39.82 14.05
C GLY A 400 8.02 39.61 13.88
N LEU A 401 7.30 39.67 14.98
CA LEU A 401 5.96 40.24 15.16
C LEU A 401 5.29 39.62 16.40
N ASN A 402 5.51 40.27 17.51
CA ASN A 402 4.76 40.06 18.75
C ASN A 402 3.50 40.94 18.70
N PRO A 403 2.33 40.45 18.91
CA PRO A 403 1.23 41.25 19.47
C PRO A 403 1.18 40.99 20.97
N SER A 404 1.61 41.99 21.69
CA SER A 404 1.39 42.18 23.11
C SER A 404 -0.10 41.99 23.50
N VAL A 405 -0.34 41.13 24.45
CA VAL A 405 -1.49 41.27 25.36
C VAL A 405 -0.95 41.19 26.79
N ALA A 406 -1.15 42.31 27.44
CA ALA A 406 -0.81 42.54 28.84
C ALA A 406 -1.78 41.80 29.77
N GLY A 407 -1.28 41.43 30.92
CA GLY A 407 -2.11 41.36 32.13
C GLY A 407 -1.92 40.17 33.03
N GLY A 408 -1.27 40.40 34.19
CA GLY A 408 -1.62 39.72 35.44
C GLY A 408 -0.52 38.92 36.12
N ALA A 409 0.17 39.58 37.01
CA ALA A 409 1.04 38.98 38.02
C ALA A 409 0.31 38.04 38.96
N THR A 410 0.97 37.01 39.48
CA THR A 410 1.25 36.87 40.90
C THR A 410 2.27 35.75 41.18
N SER A 411 3.11 36.11 42.10
CA SER A 411 4.21 35.45 42.81
C SER A 411 3.87 34.10 43.47
N GLY A 412 4.92 33.27 43.63
CA GLY A 412 4.92 32.22 44.65
C GLY A 412 6.07 31.22 44.52
N SER A 413 7.20 31.57 45.19
CA SER A 413 8.16 30.74 45.94
C SER A 413 8.28 29.25 45.62
N GLY A 414 9.43 28.80 45.16
CA GLY A 414 10.54 28.13 45.84
C GLY A 414 10.21 26.83 46.57
N VAL A 415 10.92 25.78 46.20
CA VAL A 415 11.69 24.89 47.06
C VAL A 415 12.22 23.72 46.21
N THR A 416 13.53 23.63 46.08
CA THR A 416 14.29 22.38 45.83
C THR A 416 14.32 21.60 47.16
N PRO A 417 14.31 20.25 47.15
CA PRO A 417 15.55 19.59 47.50
C PRO A 417 15.86 18.22 46.84
N THR A 418 17.12 18.05 46.57
CA THR A 418 18.03 16.96 46.95
C THR A 418 17.70 15.49 46.54
N GLN A 419 18.62 14.94 45.77
CA GLN A 419 18.92 13.51 45.64
C GLN A 419 19.27 12.85 46.97
N PRO A 420 19.21 11.54 47.07
CA PRO A 420 20.43 10.78 47.18
C PRO A 420 20.57 9.54 46.29
N GLN A 421 21.79 9.33 45.96
CA GLN A 421 22.47 8.21 45.34
C GLN A 421 22.46 6.95 46.23
N LYS A 422 22.37 5.75 45.58
CA LYS A 422 23.22 4.58 45.87
C LYS A 422 22.91 3.39 44.96
N ASP A 423 23.89 2.97 44.18
CA ASP A 423 24.14 1.60 43.70
C ASP A 423 24.73 0.72 44.82
N PRO A 424 25.08 -0.57 44.60
CA PRO A 424 24.92 -1.48 43.47
C PRO A 424 24.49 -2.92 43.89
N SER A 425 24.13 -3.81 42.93
CA SER A 425 24.77 -5.08 42.71
C SER A 425 23.94 -6.12 41.93
N ALA A 426 24.58 -6.61 40.89
CA ALA A 426 24.65 -7.99 40.39
C ALA A 426 23.38 -8.80 40.08
N GLY A 427 23.32 -9.30 38.84
CA GLY A 427 22.52 -10.47 38.47
C GLY A 427 22.31 -10.62 36.96
N THR A 428 23.23 -11.25 36.31
CA THR A 428 23.22 -12.01 35.04
C THR A 428 21.86 -12.46 34.52
N GLY A 429 21.66 -12.29 33.21
CA GLY A 429 20.64 -13.00 32.43
C GLY A 429 20.43 -12.32 31.07
N GLY A 430 21.20 -12.73 30.08
CA GLY A 430 21.02 -12.26 28.71
C GLY A 430 19.85 -12.96 28.06
N ASP A 431 19.08 -12.21 27.30
CA ASP A 431 18.34 -12.76 26.17
C ASP A 431 18.37 -11.74 25.02
N ASN A 432 19.14 -12.12 24.01
CA ASN A 432 19.21 -11.46 22.72
C ASN A 432 17.85 -11.57 22.01
N VAL A 433 17.12 -10.49 21.94
CA VAL A 433 16.02 -10.38 20.98
C VAL A 433 16.60 -9.93 19.65
N SER A 434 16.87 -10.90 18.80
CA SER A 434 17.24 -10.70 17.40
C SER A 434 16.04 -10.12 16.64
N THR A 435 16.10 -8.84 16.35
CA THR A 435 15.21 -8.19 15.38
C THR A 435 15.55 -8.71 13.99
N LYS A 436 14.80 -9.70 13.50
CA LYS A 436 14.85 -10.10 12.09
C LYS A 436 14.20 -8.99 11.25
N THR A 437 15.05 -8.22 10.59
CA THR A 437 14.66 -7.33 9.50
C THR A 437 14.21 -8.21 8.32
N VAL A 438 12.93 -8.18 7.98
CA VAL A 438 12.43 -8.79 6.75
C VAL A 438 12.76 -7.86 5.61
N THR A 439 13.78 -8.21 4.84
CA THR A 439 14.10 -7.53 3.57
C THR A 439 13.20 -8.10 2.49
N VAL A 440 12.24 -7.32 2.03
CA VAL A 440 11.46 -7.64 0.83
C VAL A 440 12.31 -7.26 -0.38
N THR A 441 12.95 -8.23 -1.01
CA THR A 441 13.66 -8.03 -2.25
C THR A 441 12.67 -8.16 -3.41
N VAL A 442 12.28 -7.03 -3.99
CA VAL A 442 11.53 -7.01 -5.25
C VAL A 442 12.53 -7.11 -6.38
N VAL A 443 12.60 -8.28 -7.01
CA VAL A 443 13.41 -8.47 -8.22
C VAL A 443 12.59 -7.97 -9.40
N ILE A 444 12.94 -6.80 -9.92
CA ILE A 444 12.40 -6.28 -11.18
C ILE A 444 13.31 -6.80 -12.29
N HIS A 445 12.82 -7.73 -13.10
CA HIS A 445 13.44 -8.03 -14.38
C HIS A 445 12.88 -7.05 -15.42
N HIS A 446 13.72 -6.14 -15.87
CA HIS A 446 13.48 -5.40 -17.11
C HIS A 446 13.80 -6.31 -18.31
N PRO A 447 13.02 -6.20 -19.41
CA PRO A 447 13.28 -6.91 -20.65
C PRO A 447 14.51 -6.38 -21.37
#